data_51473a7107883f3233a7aac2618cdd28
#
_entry.id   51473a7107883f3233a7aac2618cdd28
#
_cell.length_a   1.000
_cell.length_b   1.000
_cell.length_c   1.000
_cell.angle_alpha   90.00
_cell.angle_beta   90.00
_cell.angle_gamma   90.00
#
_symmetry.space_group_name_H-M   'P 1'
#
loop_
_entity.id
_entity.type
_entity.pdbx_description
1 polymer ?
#
loop_
_entity_poly.entity_id
_entity_poly.type
_entity_poly.pdbx_seq_one_letter_code
_entity_poly.pdbx_strand_id
1 'polypeptide(L)'
;MEKIYEYIEKHASKPDAALEWVVKQTHIRTNHARMLSGMVQGQLLRMMVQMCGAKRILELGTFTGFSAICLASGMPSDGHLDTLELNDELEDLILEGFERAGLEDKIQLHIGDCKETLKALRVGMGLPEMPSCCSEEGIFGETEAEVGSGASGSTAKAGSGTSDSVAETGSDERSSTAEKMYDIVYMDANKREYCEYYDLVFDMVRPGGLILADNVIWDGKVCQDPLPQDKQTLSIVKFNDMVTADPRVESVIMPLRDGLNIIRKK
;
A
#
# COMPACT_ATOMS: atom_id res chain seq x y z
N MET A 1 3.60 8.30 -27.80
CA MET A 1 3.80 8.03 -26.35
C MET A 1 5.29 7.79 -26.05
N GLU A 2 5.96 6.88 -26.73
CA GLU A 2 7.38 6.52 -26.51
C GLU A 2 8.34 7.74 -26.45
N LYS A 3 8.29 8.65 -27.44
CA LYS A 3 9.11 9.87 -27.45
C LYS A 3 8.86 10.82 -26.26
N ILE A 4 7.64 10.81 -25.69
CA ILE A 4 7.33 11.60 -24.51
C ILE A 4 8.01 10.99 -23.29
N TYR A 5 7.98 9.67 -23.14
CA TYR A 5 8.67 8.98 -22.05
C TYR A 5 10.19 9.16 -22.13
N GLU A 6 10.79 9.04 -23.31
CA GLU A 6 12.21 9.33 -23.52
C GLU A 6 12.58 10.76 -23.11
N TYR A 7 11.72 11.74 -23.44
CA TYR A 7 11.93 13.13 -23.04
C TYR A 7 11.86 13.29 -21.52
N ILE A 8 10.86 12.68 -20.86
CA ILE A 8 10.67 12.71 -19.41
C ILE A 8 11.91 12.10 -18.71
N GLU A 9 12.36 10.92 -19.15
CA GLU A 9 13.52 10.25 -18.56
C GLU A 9 14.81 11.09 -18.69
N LYS A 10 15.01 11.76 -19.83
CA LYS A 10 16.15 12.65 -20.03
C LYS A 10 16.14 13.90 -19.14
N HIS A 11 14.95 14.30 -18.66
CA HIS A 11 14.76 15.49 -17.82
C HIS A 11 14.48 15.15 -16.36
N ALA A 12 14.47 13.87 -15.99
CA ALA A 12 14.43 13.42 -14.60
C ALA A 12 15.85 13.46 -13.98
N SER A 13 15.91 13.51 -12.65
CA SER A 13 17.17 13.36 -11.92
C SER A 13 17.78 11.98 -12.19
N LYS A 14 19.09 11.95 -12.37
CA LYS A 14 19.79 10.68 -12.61
C LYS A 14 19.75 9.80 -11.37
N PRO A 15 19.63 8.47 -11.55
CA PRO A 15 19.76 7.50 -10.47
C PRO A 15 21.19 7.55 -9.89
N ASP A 16 21.32 7.07 -8.66
CA ASP A 16 22.63 6.80 -8.09
C ASP A 16 23.22 5.46 -8.61
N ALA A 17 24.51 5.23 -8.33
CA ALA A 17 25.22 4.06 -8.81
C ALA A 17 24.64 2.73 -8.29
N ALA A 18 24.04 2.72 -7.09
CA ALA A 18 23.41 1.53 -6.54
C ALA A 18 22.15 1.14 -7.32
N LEU A 19 21.30 2.12 -7.67
CA LEU A 19 20.12 1.89 -8.51
C LEU A 19 20.50 1.43 -9.93
N GLU A 20 21.54 2.03 -10.55
CA GLU A 20 22.05 1.56 -11.83
C GLU A 20 22.54 0.10 -11.76
N TRP A 21 23.20 -0.25 -10.66
CA TRP A 21 23.65 -1.63 -10.42
C TRP A 21 22.46 -2.57 -10.27
N VAL A 22 21.44 -2.25 -9.45
CA VAL A 22 20.22 -3.07 -9.28
C VAL A 22 19.55 -3.31 -10.63
N VAL A 23 19.34 -2.26 -11.44
CA VAL A 23 18.75 -2.40 -12.77
C VAL A 23 19.56 -3.36 -13.63
N LYS A 24 20.90 -3.21 -13.66
CA LYS A 24 21.78 -4.10 -14.42
C LYS A 24 21.68 -5.55 -13.94
N GLN A 25 21.71 -5.77 -12.62
CA GLN A 25 21.63 -7.12 -12.07
C GLN A 25 20.26 -7.76 -12.31
N THR A 26 19.19 -6.98 -12.22
CA THR A 26 17.84 -7.46 -12.55
C THR A 26 17.76 -7.99 -13.98
N HIS A 27 18.36 -7.29 -14.95
CA HIS A 27 18.43 -7.76 -16.34
C HIS A 27 19.30 -9.01 -16.53
N ILE A 28 20.31 -9.21 -15.70
CA ILE A 28 21.23 -10.35 -15.79
C ILE A 28 20.69 -11.59 -15.07
N ARG A 29 20.09 -11.38 -13.88
CA ARG A 29 19.74 -12.48 -12.96
C ARG A 29 18.28 -12.86 -12.99
N THR A 30 17.39 -12.07 -13.65
CA THR A 30 15.95 -12.36 -13.71
C THR A 30 15.43 -12.36 -15.13
N ASN A 31 14.33 -13.09 -15.36
CA ASN A 31 13.62 -13.09 -16.65
C ASN A 31 12.52 -12.01 -16.72
N HIS A 32 12.37 -11.21 -15.69
CA HIS A 32 11.25 -10.30 -15.52
C HIS A 32 11.67 -8.82 -15.32
N ALA A 33 12.77 -8.40 -15.96
CA ALA A 33 13.31 -7.03 -15.81
C ALA A 33 12.30 -5.91 -16.11
N ARG A 34 11.27 -6.19 -16.93
CA ARG A 34 10.17 -5.24 -17.18
C ARG A 34 9.29 -4.95 -15.95
N MET A 35 9.39 -5.76 -14.87
CA MET A 35 8.67 -5.54 -13.62
C MET A 35 9.27 -4.40 -12.79
N LEU A 36 10.50 -3.94 -13.10
CA LEU A 36 11.08 -2.78 -12.42
C LEU A 36 10.18 -1.55 -12.56
N SER A 37 9.99 -0.83 -11.47
CA SER A 37 9.17 0.40 -11.44
C SER A 37 9.69 1.53 -12.35
N GLY A 38 10.96 1.49 -12.76
CA GLY A 38 11.59 2.47 -13.66
C GLY A 38 12.03 3.75 -12.95
N MET A 39 12.97 4.47 -13.59
CA MET A 39 13.68 5.59 -12.97
C MET A 39 12.79 6.78 -12.62
N VAL A 40 11.84 7.13 -13.48
CA VAL A 40 10.95 8.28 -13.25
C VAL A 40 10.03 8.00 -12.07
N GLN A 41 9.47 6.80 -11.99
CA GLN A 41 8.61 6.40 -10.86
C GLN A 41 9.42 6.28 -9.57
N GLY A 42 10.61 5.68 -9.60
CA GLY A 42 11.49 5.62 -8.43
C GLY A 42 11.83 7.01 -7.89
N GLN A 43 12.15 7.97 -8.78
CA GLN A 43 12.40 9.35 -8.37
C GLN A 43 11.15 10.03 -7.79
N LEU A 44 9.97 9.76 -8.35
CA LEU A 44 8.71 10.26 -7.77
C LEU A 44 8.47 9.70 -6.36
N LEU A 45 8.64 8.38 -6.17
CA LEU A 45 8.50 7.74 -4.86
C LEU A 45 9.44 8.37 -3.82
N ARG A 46 10.72 8.55 -4.17
CA ARG A 46 11.71 9.24 -3.32
C ARG A 46 11.25 10.65 -2.95
N MET A 47 10.80 11.44 -3.93
CA MET A 47 10.33 12.81 -3.68
C MET A 47 9.06 12.83 -2.83
N MET A 48 8.13 11.91 -3.00
CA MET A 48 6.93 11.80 -2.18
C MET A 48 7.29 11.52 -0.70
N VAL A 49 8.24 10.61 -0.46
CA VAL A 49 8.76 10.35 0.90
C VAL A 49 9.34 11.63 1.51
N GLN A 50 10.16 12.37 0.75
CA GLN A 50 10.74 13.64 1.21
C GLN A 50 9.69 14.71 1.50
N MET A 51 8.71 14.89 0.60
CA MET A 51 7.65 15.90 0.75
C MET A 51 6.72 15.60 1.93
N CYS A 52 6.46 14.31 2.20
CA CYS A 52 5.64 13.88 3.34
C CYS A 52 6.43 13.82 4.66
N GLY A 53 7.76 13.89 4.61
CA GLY A 53 8.62 13.67 5.77
C GLY A 53 8.44 12.26 6.36
N ALA A 54 8.17 11.27 5.51
CA ALA A 54 7.84 9.91 5.94
C ALA A 54 9.04 9.25 6.62
N LYS A 55 8.78 8.63 7.77
CA LYS A 55 9.76 7.90 8.59
C LYS A 55 9.50 6.39 8.61
N ARG A 56 8.26 5.98 8.51
CA ARG A 56 7.87 4.56 8.52
C ARG A 56 7.17 4.23 7.23
N ILE A 57 7.75 3.31 6.47
CA ILE A 57 7.23 2.89 5.17
C ILE A 57 7.08 1.38 5.14
N LEU A 58 6.00 0.91 4.52
CA LEU A 58 5.77 -0.50 4.22
C LEU A 58 5.68 -0.67 2.71
N GLU A 59 6.38 -1.65 2.18
CA GLU A 59 6.33 -2.03 0.78
C GLU A 59 5.85 -3.48 0.62
N LEU A 60 4.87 -3.68 -0.24
CA LEU A 60 4.37 -5.00 -0.62
C LEU A 60 4.85 -5.35 -2.03
N GLY A 61 5.80 -6.28 -2.13
CA GLY A 61 6.46 -6.68 -3.37
C GLY A 61 7.79 -5.94 -3.56
N THR A 62 8.87 -6.53 -3.05
CA THR A 62 10.24 -6.00 -3.15
C THR A 62 10.84 -6.21 -4.52
N PHE A 63 10.57 -7.38 -5.13
CA PHE A 63 11.23 -7.88 -6.33
C PHE A 63 12.76 -7.86 -6.18
N THR A 64 13.47 -6.95 -6.84
CA THR A 64 14.94 -6.83 -6.74
C THR A 64 15.41 -5.62 -5.92
N GLY A 65 14.49 -4.99 -5.15
CA GLY A 65 14.81 -3.93 -4.20
C GLY A 65 14.87 -2.52 -4.79
N PHE A 66 14.52 -2.33 -6.06
CA PHE A 66 14.63 -1.03 -6.73
C PHE A 66 13.76 0.05 -6.07
N SER A 67 12.47 -0.22 -5.87
CA SER A 67 11.52 0.69 -5.24
C SER A 67 11.82 0.89 -3.75
N ALA A 68 12.20 -0.18 -3.04
CA ALA A 68 12.66 -0.10 -1.64
C ALA A 68 13.81 0.89 -1.46
N ILE A 69 14.85 0.81 -2.32
CA ILE A 69 15.99 1.75 -2.31
C ILE A 69 15.52 3.18 -2.60
N CYS A 70 14.63 3.37 -3.59
CA CYS A 70 14.10 4.70 -3.91
C CYS A 70 13.34 5.31 -2.73
N LEU A 71 12.44 4.54 -2.10
CA LEU A 71 11.69 4.96 -0.92
C LEU A 71 12.61 5.28 0.24
N ALA A 72 13.51 4.35 0.61
CA ALA A 72 14.42 4.50 1.73
C ALA A 72 15.41 5.65 1.56
N SER A 73 15.85 5.94 0.32
CA SER A 73 16.71 7.10 0.01
C SER A 73 16.02 8.44 0.24
N GLY A 74 14.68 8.47 0.27
CA GLY A 74 13.90 9.67 0.58
C GLY A 74 13.72 9.92 2.08
N MET A 75 13.92 8.91 2.93
CA MET A 75 13.68 8.98 4.36
C MET A 75 14.79 9.72 5.11
N PRO A 76 14.47 10.33 6.28
CA PRO A 76 15.46 10.85 7.22
C PRO A 76 16.34 9.73 7.81
N SER A 77 17.38 10.10 8.55
CA SER A 77 18.34 9.12 9.12
C SER A 77 17.71 8.14 10.11
N ASP A 78 16.66 8.55 10.79
CA ASP A 78 15.87 7.76 11.75
C ASP A 78 14.65 7.04 11.10
N GLY A 79 14.60 6.98 9.76
CA GLY A 79 13.54 6.30 9.02
C GLY A 79 13.73 4.79 8.97
N HIS A 80 12.61 4.05 8.86
CA HIS A 80 12.57 2.59 8.75
C HIS A 80 11.57 2.15 7.67
N LEU A 81 11.99 1.23 6.82
CA LEU A 81 11.18 0.62 5.77
C LEU A 81 11.12 -0.90 5.98
N ASP A 82 9.90 -1.43 6.09
CA ASP A 82 9.62 -2.86 6.00
C ASP A 82 9.26 -3.19 4.54
N THR A 83 9.92 -4.17 3.91
CA THR A 83 9.61 -4.62 2.54
C THR A 83 9.41 -6.12 2.48
N LEU A 84 8.38 -6.56 1.75
CA LEU A 84 7.90 -7.93 1.73
C LEU A 84 8.14 -8.56 0.36
N GLU A 85 8.79 -9.73 0.32
CA GLU A 85 9.05 -10.49 -0.90
C GLU A 85 8.65 -11.97 -0.71
N LEU A 86 7.95 -12.52 -1.69
CA LEU A 86 7.54 -13.92 -1.69
C LEU A 86 8.66 -14.84 -2.17
N ASN A 87 9.48 -14.40 -3.13
CA ASN A 87 10.48 -15.20 -3.78
C ASN A 87 11.84 -15.12 -3.04
N ASP A 88 12.15 -16.16 -2.27
CA ASP A 88 13.41 -16.28 -1.52
C ASP A 88 14.67 -16.37 -2.41
N GLU A 89 14.53 -16.79 -3.68
CA GLU A 89 15.66 -16.80 -4.63
C GLU A 89 16.23 -15.40 -4.93
N LEU A 90 15.47 -14.34 -4.62
CA LEU A 90 15.91 -12.96 -4.83
C LEU A 90 16.62 -12.35 -3.61
N GLU A 91 16.60 -13.01 -2.46
CA GLU A 91 17.09 -12.46 -1.18
C GLU A 91 18.52 -11.93 -1.29
N ASP A 92 19.46 -12.74 -1.80
CA ASP A 92 20.87 -12.34 -1.94
C ASP A 92 21.04 -11.10 -2.82
N LEU A 93 20.27 -11.01 -3.93
CA LEU A 93 20.32 -9.87 -4.83
C LEU A 93 19.77 -8.60 -4.18
N ILE A 94 18.68 -8.73 -3.43
CA ILE A 94 18.02 -7.63 -2.71
C ILE A 94 18.96 -7.07 -1.65
N LEU A 95 19.52 -7.95 -0.80
CA LEU A 95 20.43 -7.55 0.29
C LEU A 95 21.71 -6.90 -0.25
N GLU A 96 22.31 -7.45 -1.32
CA GLU A 96 23.46 -6.84 -2.00
C GLU A 96 23.11 -5.43 -2.53
N GLY A 97 21.89 -5.23 -3.03
CA GLY A 97 21.40 -3.93 -3.48
C GLY A 97 21.31 -2.93 -2.33
N PHE A 98 20.76 -3.34 -1.17
CA PHE A 98 20.63 -2.50 0.02
C PHE A 98 21.99 -2.08 0.59
N GLU A 99 22.95 -3.03 0.70
CA GLU A 99 24.32 -2.76 1.11
C GLU A 99 25.01 -1.75 0.20
N ARG A 100 24.91 -1.92 -1.13
CA ARG A 100 25.50 -1.00 -2.11
C ARG A 100 24.90 0.41 -2.05
N ALA A 101 23.64 0.52 -1.63
CA ALA A 101 22.98 1.78 -1.42
C ALA A 101 23.30 2.41 -0.04
N GLY A 102 23.95 1.67 0.87
CA GLY A 102 24.19 2.06 2.26
C GLY A 102 22.87 2.25 3.04
N LEU A 103 21.89 1.37 2.79
CA LEU A 103 20.54 1.45 3.36
C LEU A 103 20.16 0.18 4.14
N GLU A 104 21.07 -0.76 4.34
CA GLU A 104 20.88 -2.03 5.04
C GLU A 104 20.36 -1.84 6.47
N ASP A 105 20.77 -0.77 7.15
CA ASP A 105 20.30 -0.45 8.50
C ASP A 105 18.88 0.18 8.54
N LYS A 106 18.37 0.62 7.38
CA LYS A 106 17.06 1.27 7.26
C LYS A 106 15.97 0.38 6.70
N ILE A 107 16.35 -0.67 5.96
CA ILE A 107 15.42 -1.53 5.24
C ILE A 107 15.42 -2.92 5.87
N GLN A 108 14.26 -3.34 6.36
CA GLN A 108 14.03 -4.70 6.83
C GLN A 108 13.32 -5.50 5.75
N LEU A 109 14.00 -6.50 5.20
CA LEU A 109 13.41 -7.46 4.27
C LEU A 109 12.70 -8.57 5.03
N HIS A 110 11.47 -8.89 4.61
CA HIS A 110 10.68 -10.00 5.09
C HIS A 110 10.41 -10.96 3.92
N ILE A 111 10.97 -12.18 3.98
CA ILE A 111 10.71 -13.22 2.98
C ILE A 111 9.51 -14.04 3.43
N GLY A 112 8.50 -14.17 2.55
CA GLY A 112 7.31 -14.97 2.78
C GLY A 112 6.03 -14.42 2.14
N ASP A 113 4.90 -15.05 2.43
CA ASP A 113 3.59 -14.60 1.95
C ASP A 113 3.22 -13.24 2.53
N CYS A 114 2.85 -12.29 1.66
CA CYS A 114 2.53 -10.93 2.06
C CYS A 114 1.40 -10.86 3.10
N LYS A 115 0.34 -11.66 2.95
CA LYS A 115 -0.81 -11.62 3.86
C LYS A 115 -0.44 -12.14 5.24
N GLU A 116 0.32 -13.21 5.30
CA GLU A 116 0.79 -13.77 6.58
C GLU A 116 1.75 -12.81 7.29
N THR A 117 2.68 -12.21 6.54
CA THR A 117 3.60 -11.20 7.08
C THR A 117 2.83 -9.95 7.56
N LEU A 118 1.84 -9.47 6.81
CA LEU A 118 0.99 -8.34 7.22
C LEU A 118 0.23 -8.64 8.51
N LYS A 119 -0.32 -9.84 8.65
CA LYS A 119 -1.00 -10.26 9.90
C LYS A 119 -0.04 -10.23 11.09
N ALA A 120 1.19 -10.74 10.92
CA ALA A 120 2.21 -10.70 11.96
C ALA A 120 2.62 -9.27 12.33
N LEU A 121 2.84 -8.39 11.34
CA LEU A 121 3.13 -6.97 11.58
C LEU A 121 1.99 -6.26 12.31
N ARG A 122 0.72 -6.51 11.94
CA ARG A 122 -0.45 -5.97 12.64
C ARG A 122 -0.46 -6.34 14.12
N VAL A 123 -0.23 -7.62 14.43
CA VAL A 123 -0.13 -8.09 15.83
C VAL A 123 1.02 -7.36 16.56
N GLY A 124 2.18 -7.22 15.93
CA GLY A 124 3.33 -6.46 16.48
C GLY A 124 3.05 -4.98 16.73
N MET A 125 2.09 -4.40 16.01
CA MET A 125 1.60 -3.03 16.22
C MET A 125 0.52 -2.94 17.32
N GLY A 126 0.00 -4.07 17.81
CA GLY A 126 -1.12 -4.13 18.75
C GLY A 126 -2.49 -3.91 18.07
N LEU A 127 -2.58 -4.09 16.76
CA LEU A 127 -3.84 -4.02 16.02
C LEU A 127 -4.59 -5.37 16.13
N PRO A 128 -5.94 -5.37 16.16
CA PRO A 128 -6.72 -6.59 16.24
C PRO A 128 -6.50 -7.47 15.00
N GLU A 129 -6.62 -8.78 15.20
CA GLU A 129 -6.70 -9.70 14.07
C GLU A 129 -7.93 -9.36 13.22
N MET A 130 -7.74 -9.37 11.89
CA MET A 130 -8.88 -9.20 10.99
C MET A 130 -9.77 -10.45 11.07
N PRO A 131 -11.09 -10.30 11.19
CA PRO A 131 -11.99 -11.45 11.06
C PRO A 131 -11.74 -12.10 9.69
N SER A 132 -11.74 -13.43 9.65
CA SER A 132 -11.55 -14.22 8.41
C SER A 132 -12.78 -14.07 7.50
N CYS A 133 -12.95 -12.91 6.90
CA CYS A 133 -14.10 -12.52 6.10
C CYS A 133 -13.67 -12.15 4.70
N CYS A 134 -13.09 -13.12 3.98
CA CYS A 134 -12.98 -13.10 2.52
C CYS A 134 -13.06 -14.52 1.99
N SER A 135 -14.08 -15.29 2.40
CA SER A 135 -14.57 -16.41 1.60
C SER A 135 -15.37 -15.83 0.42
N GLU A 136 -15.16 -16.35 -0.76
CA GLU A 136 -15.75 -15.98 -2.04
C GLU A 136 -17.27 -16.20 -2.08
N GLU A 137 -18.08 -15.57 -1.22
CA GLU A 137 -19.54 -15.65 -1.32
C GLU A 137 -20.18 -14.32 -0.92
N GLY A 138 -20.69 -13.64 -1.95
CA GLY A 138 -21.96 -12.95 -1.84
C GLY A 138 -22.00 -11.51 -1.31
N ILE A 139 -21.75 -10.51 -2.18
CA ILE A 139 -22.49 -9.25 -2.11
C ILE A 139 -23.11 -8.98 -3.51
N PHE A 140 -24.10 -9.77 -3.83
CA PHE A 140 -25.22 -9.38 -4.70
C PHE A 140 -26.51 -9.69 -3.93
N GLY A 141 -26.85 -8.81 -2.99
CA GLY A 141 -28.16 -8.77 -2.40
C GLY A 141 -29.02 -7.81 -3.22
N GLU A 142 -29.93 -8.36 -4.01
CA GLU A 142 -31.04 -7.63 -4.62
C GLU A 142 -31.86 -6.99 -3.48
N THR A 143 -31.88 -5.66 -3.40
CA THR A 143 -32.80 -4.94 -2.53
C THR A 143 -34.14 -4.81 -3.24
N GLU A 144 -35.04 -5.75 -3.00
CA GLU A 144 -36.47 -5.49 -3.21
C GLU A 144 -36.98 -4.50 -2.18
N ALA A 145 -37.54 -3.41 -2.68
CA ALA A 145 -38.16 -2.37 -1.87
C ALA A 145 -39.56 -2.84 -1.44
N GLU A 146 -39.74 -3.15 -0.15
CA GLU A 146 -41.07 -3.21 0.44
C GLU A 146 -41.42 -1.89 1.12
N VAL A 147 -42.50 -1.29 0.62
CA VAL A 147 -43.20 -0.16 1.21
C VAL A 147 -44.14 -0.67 2.28
N GLY A 148 -43.94 -0.32 3.53
CA GLY A 148 -44.82 -0.66 4.66
C GLY A 148 -44.94 0.48 5.65
N SER A 149 -46.10 1.09 5.69
CA SER A 149 -46.56 2.18 6.57
C SER A 149 -46.84 1.73 8.01
N GLY A 150 -46.68 2.65 9.01
CA GLY A 150 -47.43 2.55 10.26
C GLY A 150 -46.70 2.94 11.55
N ALA A 151 -46.88 4.15 11.92
CA ALA A 151 -47.31 4.82 13.15
C ALA A 151 -46.89 4.35 14.57
N SER A 152 -46.40 5.35 15.31
CA SER A 152 -46.72 5.83 16.68
C SER A 152 -46.28 5.03 17.92
N GLY A 153 -45.69 5.77 18.88
CA GLY A 153 -45.86 5.47 20.31
C GLY A 153 -44.69 5.85 21.22
N SER A 154 -44.79 7.01 21.80
CA SER A 154 -44.05 7.58 22.94
C SER A 154 -43.71 6.64 24.10
N THR A 155 -42.60 6.88 24.81
CA THR A 155 -42.59 7.47 26.17
C THR A 155 -41.18 7.53 26.76
N ALA A 156 -40.86 8.70 27.31
CA ALA A 156 -39.68 8.98 28.09
C ALA A 156 -39.72 8.31 29.48
N LYS A 157 -38.56 7.92 30.01
CA LYS A 157 -38.29 7.95 31.44
C LYS A 157 -36.83 8.26 31.72
N ALA A 158 -36.68 9.36 32.46
CA ALA A 158 -35.43 9.79 33.08
C ALA A 158 -35.09 8.89 34.26
N GLY A 159 -33.80 8.60 34.44
CA GLY A 159 -33.23 7.96 35.60
C GLY A 159 -31.83 8.50 35.86
N SER A 160 -31.73 9.34 36.89
CA SER A 160 -30.52 9.89 37.46
C SER A 160 -29.74 8.83 38.26
N GLY A 161 -28.42 8.82 38.20
CA GLY A 161 -27.63 7.97 39.09
C GLY A 161 -26.15 8.05 38.85
N THR A 162 -25.50 9.01 39.55
CA THR A 162 -24.18 9.01 40.20
C THR A 162 -22.93 8.59 39.40
N SER A 163 -22.05 9.57 39.30
CA SER A 163 -20.61 9.52 39.13
C SER A 163 -19.92 8.43 39.90
N ASP A 164 -19.05 7.66 39.25
CA ASP A 164 -17.78 7.25 39.84
C ASP A 164 -16.69 7.25 38.77
N SER A 165 -15.66 7.98 39.09
CA SER A 165 -14.44 8.20 38.38
C SER A 165 -13.61 6.92 38.28
N VAL A 166 -13.34 6.46 37.05
CA VAL A 166 -12.14 5.70 36.75
C VAL A 166 -11.47 6.38 35.56
N ALA A 167 -10.58 7.28 35.91
CA ALA A 167 -9.65 7.90 34.96
C ALA A 167 -8.37 7.07 34.89
N GLU A 168 -7.77 7.07 33.69
CA GLU A 168 -6.36 6.94 33.42
C GLU A 168 -5.71 5.55 33.44
N THR A 169 -5.86 4.81 32.33
CA THR A 169 -4.79 3.92 31.83
C THR A 169 -4.75 3.87 30.28
N GLY A 170 -5.49 4.71 29.59
CA GLY A 170 -5.60 4.66 28.10
C GLY A 170 -4.62 5.57 27.32
N SER A 171 -3.74 6.33 27.95
CA SER A 171 -2.86 7.29 27.27
C SER A 171 -1.56 6.68 26.76
N ASP A 172 -0.96 5.74 27.46
CA ASP A 172 0.35 5.17 27.10
C ASP A 172 0.27 4.16 25.97
N GLU A 173 -0.79 3.34 25.90
CA GLU A 173 -0.96 2.38 24.80
C GLU A 173 -1.30 3.06 23.47
N ARG A 174 -2.07 4.13 23.48
CA ARG A 174 -2.39 4.89 22.25
C ARG A 174 -1.19 5.64 21.69
N SER A 175 -0.30 6.16 22.54
CA SER A 175 0.95 6.79 22.11
C SER A 175 1.87 5.76 21.46
N SER A 176 2.02 4.56 22.02
CA SER A 176 2.89 3.51 21.50
C SER A 176 2.43 2.95 20.15
N THR A 177 1.12 2.89 19.90
CA THR A 177 0.56 2.40 18.62
C THR A 177 0.71 3.45 17.52
N ALA A 178 0.48 4.73 17.83
CA ALA A 178 0.61 5.82 16.87
C ALA A 178 2.05 5.95 16.31
N GLU A 179 3.06 5.71 17.15
CA GLU A 179 4.47 5.74 16.76
C GLU A 179 4.85 4.55 15.83
N LYS A 180 4.07 3.48 15.85
CA LYS A 180 4.29 2.29 15.01
C LYS A 180 3.60 2.34 13.66
N MET A 181 2.67 3.29 13.45
CA MET A 181 1.91 3.38 12.19
C MET A 181 2.79 3.82 11.03
N TYR A 182 2.45 3.35 9.83
CA TYR A 182 3.15 3.72 8.61
C TYR A 182 2.68 5.08 8.06
N ASP A 183 3.62 5.86 7.59
CA ASP A 183 3.37 7.11 6.86
C ASP A 183 2.97 6.85 5.42
N ILE A 184 3.63 5.86 4.80
CA ILE A 184 3.40 5.44 3.42
C ILE A 184 3.36 3.92 3.36
N VAL A 185 2.38 3.38 2.63
CA VAL A 185 2.37 1.98 2.17
C VAL A 185 2.45 1.98 0.65
N TYR A 186 3.43 1.28 0.07
CA TYR A 186 3.55 1.07 -1.37
C TYR A 186 3.16 -0.36 -1.72
N MET A 187 2.16 -0.51 -2.60
CA MET A 187 1.57 -1.80 -2.99
C MET A 187 1.95 -2.12 -4.43
N ASP A 188 2.86 -3.07 -4.64
CA ASP A 188 3.28 -3.59 -5.94
C ASP A 188 3.43 -5.12 -5.95
N ALA A 189 2.62 -5.82 -5.16
CA ALA A 189 2.60 -7.28 -5.08
C ALA A 189 1.54 -7.91 -6.03
N ASN A 190 0.93 -9.03 -5.61
CA ASN A 190 -0.04 -9.77 -6.41
C ASN A 190 -1.33 -8.97 -6.64
N LYS A 191 -1.60 -8.59 -7.90
CA LYS A 191 -2.73 -7.73 -8.27
C LYS A 191 -4.11 -8.34 -7.96
N ARG A 192 -4.20 -9.67 -7.86
CA ARG A 192 -5.46 -10.35 -7.49
C ARG A 192 -5.87 -10.14 -6.04
N GLU A 193 -4.92 -9.73 -5.20
CA GLU A 193 -5.09 -9.58 -3.75
C GLU A 193 -5.13 -8.11 -3.29
N TYR A 194 -5.20 -7.15 -4.23
CA TYR A 194 -5.16 -5.71 -3.90
C TYR A 194 -6.27 -5.27 -2.94
N CYS A 195 -7.49 -5.80 -3.09
CA CYS A 195 -8.57 -5.51 -2.14
C CYS A 195 -8.23 -6.00 -0.73
N GLU A 196 -7.70 -7.23 -0.61
CA GLU A 196 -7.31 -7.81 0.68
C GLU A 196 -6.13 -7.07 1.30
N TYR A 197 -5.11 -6.71 0.49
CA TYR A 197 -3.99 -5.90 0.97
C TYR A 197 -4.45 -4.54 1.49
N TYR A 198 -5.36 -3.88 0.76
CA TYR A 198 -5.92 -2.59 1.18
C TYR A 198 -6.60 -2.70 2.55
N ASP A 199 -7.44 -3.72 2.75
CA ASP A 199 -8.12 -3.95 4.02
C ASP A 199 -7.11 -4.21 5.14
N LEU A 200 -6.09 -5.04 4.89
CA LEU A 200 -5.05 -5.37 5.87
C LEU A 200 -4.21 -4.16 6.27
N VAL A 201 -3.80 -3.32 5.31
CA VAL A 201 -2.91 -2.19 5.59
C VAL A 201 -3.62 -0.93 6.05
N PHE A 202 -4.93 -0.80 5.81
CA PHE A 202 -5.67 0.43 6.08
C PHE A 202 -5.49 0.94 7.52
N ASP A 203 -5.63 0.04 8.51
CA ASP A 203 -5.48 0.41 9.92
C ASP A 203 -4.01 0.59 10.33
N MET A 204 -3.07 0.09 9.53
CA MET A 204 -1.63 0.25 9.77
C MET A 204 -1.11 1.62 9.31
N VAL A 205 -1.88 2.32 8.46
CA VAL A 205 -1.54 3.67 7.97
C VAL A 205 -2.12 4.72 8.91
N ARG A 206 -1.28 5.70 9.31
CA ARG A 206 -1.75 6.81 10.15
C ARG A 206 -2.76 7.71 9.43
N PRO A 207 -3.61 8.46 10.15
CA PRO A 207 -4.39 9.54 9.54
C PRO A 207 -3.47 10.53 8.80
N GLY A 208 -3.87 10.91 7.59
CA GLY A 208 -3.06 11.73 6.68
C GLY A 208 -1.95 10.98 5.95
N GLY A 209 -1.71 9.71 6.24
CA GLY A 209 -0.76 8.85 5.54
C GLY A 209 -1.24 8.43 4.15
N LEU A 210 -0.35 7.84 3.37
CA LEU A 210 -0.60 7.48 1.97
C LEU A 210 -0.55 5.96 1.76
N ILE A 211 -1.44 5.48 0.89
CA ILE A 211 -1.32 4.17 0.24
C ILE A 211 -1.10 4.44 -1.24
N LEU A 212 -0.01 3.92 -1.80
CA LEU A 212 0.39 4.08 -3.19
C LEU A 212 0.25 2.72 -3.88
N ALA A 213 -0.76 2.55 -4.75
CA ALA A 213 -0.98 1.28 -5.44
C ALA A 213 -0.53 1.38 -6.91
N ASP A 214 0.41 0.51 -7.29
CA ASP A 214 0.99 0.49 -8.64
C ASP A 214 0.20 -0.39 -9.60
N ASN A 215 0.33 -0.13 -10.91
CA ASN A 215 -0.25 -0.85 -12.03
C ASN A 215 -1.80 -0.91 -12.03
N VAL A 216 -2.45 0.15 -11.58
CA VAL A 216 -3.93 0.19 -11.48
C VAL A 216 -4.65 0.50 -12.81
N ILE A 217 -3.90 0.80 -13.88
CA ILE A 217 -4.42 0.92 -15.25
C ILE A 217 -4.29 -0.40 -16.03
N TRP A 218 -3.36 -1.27 -15.64
CA TRP A 218 -3.17 -2.63 -16.13
C TRP A 218 -3.11 -2.73 -17.66
N ASP A 219 -2.09 -2.14 -18.29
CA ASP A 219 -1.92 -2.03 -19.76
C ASP A 219 -3.15 -1.43 -20.49
N GLY A 220 -3.92 -0.57 -19.80
CA GLY A 220 -5.15 0.00 -20.33
C GLY A 220 -6.33 -0.98 -20.39
N LYS A 221 -6.20 -2.20 -19.87
CA LYS A 221 -7.25 -3.21 -19.88
C LYS A 221 -8.49 -2.80 -19.09
N VAL A 222 -8.31 -2.03 -18.01
CA VAL A 222 -9.43 -1.52 -17.19
C VAL A 222 -10.36 -0.57 -17.97
N CYS A 223 -9.92 -0.03 -19.11
CA CYS A 223 -10.68 0.89 -19.97
C CYS A 223 -11.24 0.21 -21.23
N GLN A 224 -11.05 -1.10 -21.40
CA GLN A 224 -11.52 -1.80 -22.61
C GLN A 224 -13.03 -2.10 -22.53
N ASP A 225 -13.68 -2.04 -23.69
CA ASP A 225 -15.09 -2.42 -23.87
C ASP A 225 -15.20 -3.41 -25.05
N PRO A 226 -15.59 -4.68 -24.81
CA PRO A 226 -15.93 -5.27 -23.51
C PRO A 226 -14.71 -5.44 -22.59
N LEU A 227 -14.96 -5.35 -21.26
CA LEU A 227 -13.92 -5.54 -20.24
C LEU A 227 -13.34 -6.96 -20.31
N PRO A 228 -12.00 -7.12 -20.35
CA PRO A 228 -11.37 -8.45 -20.30
C PRO A 228 -11.74 -9.21 -19.02
N GLN A 229 -12.03 -10.52 -19.18
CA GLN A 229 -12.50 -11.37 -18.08
C GLN A 229 -11.36 -12.11 -17.36
N ASP A 230 -10.10 -11.68 -17.53
CA ASP A 230 -9.02 -12.24 -16.76
C ASP A 230 -9.06 -11.75 -15.29
N LYS A 231 -8.67 -12.65 -14.38
CA LYS A 231 -8.79 -12.41 -12.93
C LYS A 231 -8.03 -11.16 -12.44
N GLN A 232 -6.91 -10.81 -13.07
CA GLN A 232 -6.13 -9.65 -12.68
C GLN A 232 -6.85 -8.35 -13.05
N THR A 233 -7.34 -8.25 -14.30
CA THR A 233 -8.11 -7.07 -14.75
C THR A 233 -9.34 -6.85 -13.87
N LEU A 234 -10.11 -7.91 -13.61
CA LEU A 234 -11.30 -7.80 -12.76
C LEU A 234 -10.96 -7.39 -11.32
N SER A 235 -9.87 -7.92 -10.75
CA SER A 235 -9.45 -7.54 -9.41
C SER A 235 -8.99 -6.09 -9.33
N ILE A 236 -8.27 -5.57 -10.33
CA ILE A 236 -7.86 -4.17 -10.38
C ILE A 236 -9.06 -3.24 -10.54
N VAL A 237 -10.03 -3.58 -11.41
CA VAL A 237 -11.26 -2.78 -11.52
C VAL A 237 -12.00 -2.75 -10.20
N LYS A 238 -12.20 -3.92 -9.56
CA LYS A 238 -12.83 -4.02 -8.23
C LYS A 238 -12.10 -3.17 -7.17
N PHE A 239 -10.77 -3.21 -7.17
CA PHE A 239 -9.96 -2.40 -6.27
C PHE A 239 -10.14 -0.90 -6.51
N ASN A 240 -10.07 -0.45 -7.77
CA ASN A 240 -10.26 0.97 -8.11
C ASN A 240 -11.66 1.46 -7.70
N ASP A 241 -12.70 0.67 -7.96
CA ASP A 241 -14.09 0.99 -7.57
C ASP A 241 -14.23 1.04 -6.05
N MET A 242 -13.65 0.08 -5.32
CA MET A 242 -13.67 0.03 -3.86
C MET A 242 -13.01 1.26 -3.25
N VAL A 243 -11.83 1.65 -3.72
CA VAL A 243 -11.11 2.84 -3.23
C VAL A 243 -11.90 4.12 -3.53
N THR A 244 -12.47 4.22 -4.73
CA THR A 244 -13.26 5.40 -5.13
C THR A 244 -14.52 5.56 -4.28
N ALA A 245 -15.13 4.45 -3.85
CA ALA A 245 -16.34 4.46 -3.01
C ALA A 245 -16.03 4.62 -1.51
N ASP A 246 -14.77 4.51 -1.07
CA ASP A 246 -14.41 4.59 0.35
C ASP A 246 -14.41 6.04 0.87
N PRO A 247 -15.36 6.44 1.75
CA PRO A 247 -15.44 7.80 2.26
C PRO A 247 -14.29 8.19 3.20
N ARG A 248 -13.50 7.22 3.66
CA ARG A 248 -12.38 7.41 4.60
C ARG A 248 -11.11 7.90 3.92
N VAL A 249 -11.10 7.95 2.57
CA VAL A 249 -9.92 8.35 1.79
C VAL A 249 -10.23 9.46 0.79
N GLU A 250 -9.16 10.03 0.25
CA GLU A 250 -9.12 10.82 -0.98
C GLU A 250 -8.16 10.11 -1.93
N SER A 251 -8.51 9.96 -3.19
CA SER A 251 -7.66 9.24 -4.14
C SER A 251 -7.58 9.90 -5.50
N VAL A 252 -6.45 9.67 -6.19
CA VAL A 252 -6.24 10.08 -7.58
C VAL A 252 -5.34 9.07 -8.29
N ILE A 253 -5.74 8.65 -9.48
CA ILE A 253 -4.91 7.82 -10.34
C ILE A 253 -4.05 8.70 -11.23
N MET A 254 -2.73 8.63 -11.06
CA MET A 254 -1.74 9.28 -11.91
C MET A 254 -1.43 8.38 -13.11
N PRO A 255 -1.49 8.89 -14.36
CA PRO A 255 -1.17 8.12 -15.56
C PRO A 255 0.34 8.00 -15.75
N LEU A 256 1.03 7.51 -14.73
CA LEU A 256 2.46 7.24 -14.76
C LEU A 256 2.67 5.75 -15.02
N ARG A 257 3.38 5.42 -16.11
CA ARG A 257 3.55 4.04 -16.58
C ARG A 257 2.21 3.30 -16.67
N ASP A 258 1.99 2.29 -15.83
CA ASP A 258 0.77 1.47 -15.81
C ASP A 258 -0.25 1.95 -14.75
N GLY A 259 -0.12 3.20 -14.32
CA GLY A 259 -1.02 3.87 -13.38
C GLY A 259 -0.63 3.69 -11.93
N LEU A 260 -0.46 4.81 -11.22
CA LEU A 260 -0.20 4.88 -9.79
C LEU A 260 -1.41 5.52 -9.10
N ASN A 261 -2.15 4.77 -8.27
CA ASN A 261 -3.21 5.32 -7.44
C ASN A 261 -2.61 5.86 -6.13
N ILE A 262 -2.75 7.16 -5.92
CA ILE A 262 -2.34 7.85 -4.70
C ILE A 262 -3.58 7.99 -3.81
N ILE A 263 -3.59 7.29 -2.70
CA ILE A 263 -4.72 7.18 -1.77
C ILE A 263 -4.28 7.78 -0.44
N ARG A 264 -4.94 8.85 -0.01
CA ARG A 264 -4.67 9.51 1.27
C ARG A 264 -5.76 9.16 2.28
N LYS A 265 -5.37 8.60 3.41
CA LYS A 265 -6.27 8.37 4.55
C LYS A 265 -6.64 9.72 5.19
N LYS A 266 -7.92 9.96 5.43
CA LYS A 266 -8.44 11.19 6.09
C LYS A 266 -8.17 11.22 7.57
#